data_8f52d5f22fc681d344069099842f53e3
#
_entry.id   8f52d5f22fc681d344069099842f53e3
#
_cell.length_a   1.000
_cell.length_b   1.000
_cell.length_c   1.000
_cell.angle_alpha   90.00
_cell.angle_beta   90.00
_cell.angle_gamma   90.00
#
_symmetry.space_group_name_H-M   'P 1'
#
loop_
_entity.id
_entity.type
_entity.pdbx_description
1 polymer ?
#
loop_
_entity_poly.entity_id
_entity_poly.type
_entity_poly.pdbx_seq_one_letter_code
_entity_poly.pdbx_strand_id
1 'polypeptide(L)'
;MEIQYLQAVLSDIDDLIRMRLAYIHDDFGPQTPDTEKAIESQLKDYFRIHLGKDCFVFAAKENETIVGTAFLVIVEKPANPHFLHGKIGEVLNVYTVPEKRRQGIAGKLMKMMIEYGQKLDLDFIELKATEAGYPLYKKLGFEDSPCGYKEMKYAYT
;
A
#
# COMPACT_ATOMS: atom_id res chain seq x y z
N MET A 1 -22.50 -11.14 3.53
CA MET A 1 -22.39 -10.07 2.52
C MET A 1 -21.13 -10.29 1.70
N GLU A 2 -21.28 -10.12 0.42
CA GLU A 2 -20.21 -10.42 -0.52
C GLU A 2 -19.20 -9.28 -0.59
N ILE A 3 -17.91 -9.64 -0.59
CA ILE A 3 -16.81 -8.68 -0.74
C ILE A 3 -16.44 -8.58 -2.22
N GLN A 4 -16.41 -7.38 -2.74
CA GLN A 4 -15.93 -7.12 -4.10
C GLN A 4 -14.48 -6.64 -4.05
N TYR A 5 -13.67 -7.18 -4.94
CA TYR A 5 -12.24 -6.86 -5.04
C TYR A 5 -11.99 -6.10 -6.34
N LEU A 6 -11.40 -4.92 -6.24
CA LEU A 6 -11.24 -4.04 -7.39
C LEU A 6 -10.07 -3.08 -7.20
N GLN A 7 -9.73 -2.36 -8.25
CA GLN A 7 -8.83 -1.21 -8.11
C GLN A 7 -9.65 0.04 -7.83
N ALA A 8 -9.23 0.82 -6.85
CA ALA A 8 -9.90 2.06 -6.49
C ALA A 8 -9.73 3.10 -7.60
N VAL A 9 -10.72 3.96 -7.73
CA VAL A 9 -10.77 5.03 -8.73
C VAL A 9 -10.93 6.38 -8.03
N LEU A 10 -10.89 7.48 -8.80
CA LEU A 10 -10.90 8.83 -8.23
C LEU A 10 -12.10 9.10 -7.32
N SER A 11 -13.26 8.51 -7.63
CA SER A 11 -14.44 8.68 -6.76
C SER A 11 -14.31 8.00 -5.41
N ASP A 12 -13.29 7.17 -5.22
CA ASP A 12 -13.03 6.48 -3.94
C ASP A 12 -12.11 7.27 -3.00
N ILE A 13 -11.61 8.43 -3.43
CA ILE A 13 -10.56 9.16 -2.69
C ILE A 13 -10.91 9.38 -1.21
N ASP A 14 -12.12 9.82 -0.91
CA ASP A 14 -12.51 10.08 0.47
C ASP A 14 -12.40 8.81 1.34
N ASP A 15 -12.80 7.67 0.78
CA ASP A 15 -12.72 6.40 1.47
C ASP A 15 -11.26 5.94 1.63
N LEU A 16 -10.43 6.22 0.63
CA LEU A 16 -8.99 5.89 0.71
C LEU A 16 -8.30 6.73 1.79
N ILE A 17 -8.66 7.99 1.91
CA ILE A 17 -8.13 8.86 2.97
C ILE A 17 -8.50 8.29 4.34
N ARG A 18 -9.76 7.90 4.51
CA ARG A 18 -10.24 7.28 5.75
C ARG A 18 -9.43 6.03 6.08
N MET A 19 -9.18 5.18 5.10
CA MET A 19 -8.42 3.94 5.31
C MET A 19 -6.95 4.21 5.63
N ARG A 20 -6.36 5.22 4.99
CA ARG A 20 -4.97 5.62 5.28
C ARG A 20 -4.85 6.18 6.70
N LEU A 21 -5.78 7.03 7.12
CA LEU A 21 -5.78 7.57 8.48
C LEU A 21 -5.99 6.47 9.52
N ALA A 22 -6.86 5.49 9.24
CA ALA A 22 -7.07 4.36 10.13
C ALA A 22 -5.77 3.54 10.27
N TYR A 23 -5.05 3.29 9.20
CA TYR A 23 -3.76 2.62 9.25
C TYR A 23 -2.75 3.42 10.08
N ILE A 24 -2.70 4.73 9.86
CA ILE A 24 -1.77 5.60 10.60
C ILE A 24 -2.05 5.54 12.10
N HIS A 25 -3.32 5.58 12.50
CA HIS A 25 -3.68 5.45 13.90
C HIS A 25 -3.22 4.13 14.50
N ASP A 26 -3.37 3.04 13.76
CA ASP A 26 -2.94 1.72 14.23
C ASP A 26 -1.41 1.64 14.39
N ASP A 27 -0.68 2.21 13.44
CA ASP A 27 0.78 2.05 13.36
C ASP A 27 1.53 3.11 14.18
N PHE A 28 1.06 4.35 14.16
CA PHE A 28 1.73 5.50 14.81
C PHE A 28 1.02 6.02 16.05
N GLY A 29 -0.21 5.55 16.31
CA GLY A 29 -1.03 6.07 17.40
C GLY A 29 -1.80 7.33 17.00
N PRO A 30 -2.57 7.89 17.95
CA PRO A 30 -3.37 9.09 17.69
C PRO A 30 -2.50 10.28 17.31
N GLN A 31 -3.02 11.12 16.42
CA GLN A 31 -2.33 12.31 15.94
C GLN A 31 -3.06 13.57 16.42
N THR A 32 -2.33 14.68 16.48
CA THR A 32 -2.97 15.96 16.82
C THR A 32 -3.92 16.36 15.68
N PRO A 33 -4.96 17.17 15.96
CA PRO A 33 -5.85 17.65 14.89
C PRO A 33 -5.12 18.37 13.76
N ASP A 34 -4.10 19.16 14.06
CA ASP A 34 -3.33 19.88 13.04
C ASP A 34 -2.54 18.92 12.16
N THR A 35 -1.90 17.92 12.75
CA THR A 35 -1.16 16.90 12.00
C THR A 35 -2.11 16.08 11.12
N GLU A 36 -3.26 15.69 11.66
CA GLU A 36 -4.23 14.92 10.90
C GLU A 36 -4.78 15.69 9.70
N LYS A 37 -5.07 16.99 9.88
CA LYS A 37 -5.50 17.86 8.78
C LYS A 37 -4.44 18.00 7.71
N ALA A 38 -3.17 18.14 8.12
CA ALA A 38 -2.07 18.24 7.17
C ALA A 38 -1.93 16.96 6.34
N ILE A 39 -2.04 15.80 6.98
CA ILE A 39 -1.99 14.52 6.29
C ILE A 39 -3.17 14.37 5.33
N GLU A 40 -4.37 14.68 5.79
CA GLU A 40 -5.58 14.59 4.98
C GLU A 40 -5.48 15.46 3.73
N SER A 41 -5.01 16.70 3.89
CA SER A 41 -4.82 17.62 2.77
C SER A 41 -3.81 17.09 1.75
N GLN A 42 -2.68 16.58 2.24
CA GLN A 42 -1.66 15.99 1.36
C GLN A 42 -2.21 14.76 0.62
N LEU A 43 -2.95 13.91 1.31
CA LEU A 43 -3.52 12.70 0.71
C LEU A 43 -4.50 13.04 -0.42
N LYS A 44 -5.30 14.08 -0.21
CA LYS A 44 -6.27 14.52 -1.22
C LYS A 44 -5.57 14.92 -2.53
N ASP A 45 -4.52 15.72 -2.42
CA ASP A 45 -3.73 16.13 -3.58
C ASP A 45 -2.95 14.96 -4.16
N TYR A 46 -2.37 14.13 -3.31
CA TYR A 46 -1.59 12.98 -3.75
C TYR A 46 -2.44 12.03 -4.60
N PHE A 47 -3.59 11.61 -4.10
CA PHE A 47 -4.43 10.69 -4.84
C PHE A 47 -4.96 11.29 -6.14
N ARG A 48 -5.28 12.58 -6.13
CA ARG A 48 -5.74 13.23 -7.37
C ARG A 48 -4.70 13.16 -8.48
N ILE A 49 -3.43 13.28 -8.12
CA ILE A 49 -2.33 13.31 -9.09
C ILE A 49 -1.89 11.89 -9.46
N HIS A 50 -1.80 10.99 -8.49
CA HIS A 50 -1.10 9.72 -8.65
C HIS A 50 -2.00 8.49 -8.79
N LEU A 51 -3.25 8.54 -8.32
CA LEU A 51 -4.11 7.37 -8.33
C LEU A 51 -4.40 6.92 -9.76
N GLY A 52 -4.09 5.66 -10.05
CA GLY A 52 -4.25 5.10 -11.39
C GLY A 52 -3.12 5.44 -12.34
N LYS A 53 -2.13 6.21 -11.91
CA LYS A 53 -0.98 6.60 -12.71
C LYS A 53 0.30 5.90 -12.23
N ASP A 54 0.71 6.18 -11.01
CA ASP A 54 1.87 5.55 -10.37
C ASP A 54 1.59 5.16 -8.91
N CYS A 55 0.35 5.26 -8.50
CA CYS A 55 -0.16 4.70 -7.25
C CYS A 55 -1.41 3.92 -7.59
N PHE A 56 -1.37 2.60 -7.39
CA PHE A 56 -2.50 1.72 -7.64
C PHE A 56 -3.00 1.17 -6.32
N VAL A 57 -4.28 1.32 -6.06
CA VAL A 57 -4.87 0.86 -4.82
C VAL A 57 -5.78 -0.32 -5.09
N PHE A 58 -5.46 -1.45 -4.48
CA PHE A 58 -6.30 -2.64 -4.53
C PHE A 58 -7.20 -2.59 -3.31
N ALA A 59 -8.49 -2.69 -3.53
CA ALA A 59 -9.48 -2.44 -2.49
C ALA A 59 -10.50 -3.56 -2.41
N ALA A 60 -10.96 -3.83 -1.19
CA ALA A 60 -12.06 -4.73 -0.91
C ALA A 60 -13.23 -3.87 -0.44
N LYS A 61 -14.38 -4.02 -1.08
CA LYS A 61 -15.60 -3.29 -0.75
C LYS A 61 -16.70 -4.22 -0.26
N GLU A 62 -17.40 -3.77 0.74
CA GLU A 62 -18.66 -4.37 1.19
C GLU A 62 -19.70 -3.26 1.17
N ASN A 63 -20.77 -3.44 0.36
CA ASN A 63 -21.83 -2.43 0.23
C ASN A 63 -21.27 -1.03 -0.09
N GLU A 64 -20.44 -0.92 -1.10
CA GLU A 64 -19.83 0.34 -1.57
C GLU A 64 -18.84 0.97 -0.58
N THR A 65 -18.59 0.33 0.57
CA THR A 65 -17.64 0.84 1.57
C THR A 65 -16.35 0.03 1.50
N ILE A 66 -15.22 0.72 1.44
CA ILE A 66 -13.92 0.04 1.44
C ILE A 66 -13.64 -0.49 2.85
N VAL A 67 -13.36 -1.79 2.92
CA VAL A 67 -13.05 -2.48 4.17
C VAL A 67 -11.62 -3.02 4.21
N GLY A 68 -10.94 -3.01 3.09
CA GLY A 68 -9.54 -3.45 3.00
C GLY A 68 -8.82 -2.74 1.87
N THR A 69 -7.52 -2.48 2.05
CA THR A 69 -6.68 -1.83 1.05
C THR A 69 -5.30 -2.44 0.99
N ALA A 70 -4.66 -2.27 -0.17
CA ALA A 70 -3.22 -2.46 -0.34
C ALA A 70 -2.78 -1.49 -1.43
N PHE A 71 -1.83 -0.61 -1.12
CA PHE A 71 -1.34 0.40 -2.05
C PHE A 71 -0.06 -0.08 -2.71
N LEU A 72 0.04 0.12 -4.02
CA LEU A 72 1.25 -0.14 -4.79
C LEU A 72 1.72 1.18 -5.39
N VAL A 73 2.88 1.65 -4.96
CA VAL A 73 3.49 2.87 -5.49
C VAL A 73 4.64 2.46 -6.41
N ILE A 74 4.63 2.98 -7.64
CA ILE A 74 5.67 2.67 -8.62
C ILE A 74 6.79 3.68 -8.49
N VAL A 75 8.01 3.17 -8.37
CA VAL A 75 9.22 3.99 -8.28
C VAL A 75 10.10 3.69 -9.47
N GLU A 76 10.41 4.71 -10.25
CA GLU A 76 11.34 4.58 -11.36
C GLU A 76 12.72 5.09 -10.95
N LYS A 77 13.74 4.32 -11.31
CA LYS A 77 15.14 4.62 -10.96
C LYS A 77 16.03 4.26 -12.15
N PRO A 78 17.23 4.84 -12.23
CA PRO A 78 18.24 4.35 -13.18
C PRO A 78 18.48 2.85 -12.94
N ALA A 79 18.46 2.07 -14.01
CA ALA A 79 18.61 0.62 -13.92
C ALA A 79 19.98 0.21 -13.37
N ASN A 80 20.02 -0.95 -12.74
CA ASN A 80 21.26 -1.61 -12.33
C ASN A 80 21.08 -3.14 -12.47
N PRO A 81 22.09 -3.96 -12.17
CA PRO A 81 21.94 -5.42 -12.34
C PRO A 81 20.81 -6.08 -11.55
N HIS A 82 20.31 -5.44 -10.49
CA HIS A 82 19.22 -5.99 -9.67
C HIS A 82 17.84 -5.54 -10.14
N PHE A 83 17.75 -4.44 -10.91
CA PHE A 83 16.49 -3.99 -11.47
C PHE A 83 16.71 -3.42 -12.87
N LEU A 84 16.63 -4.31 -13.85
CA LEU A 84 16.98 -4.01 -15.24
C LEU A 84 15.96 -3.11 -15.93
N HIS A 85 14.69 -3.14 -15.53
CA HIS A 85 13.66 -2.26 -16.09
C HIS A 85 13.68 -0.87 -15.45
N GLY A 86 14.33 -0.74 -14.29
CA GLY A 86 14.34 0.51 -13.55
C GLY A 86 13.02 0.85 -12.88
N LYS A 87 12.13 -0.14 -12.72
CA LYS A 87 10.82 0.06 -12.09
C LYS A 87 10.62 -0.94 -10.98
N ILE A 88 10.31 -0.44 -9.80
CA ILE A 88 9.98 -1.28 -8.66
C ILE A 88 8.64 -0.83 -8.08
N GLY A 89 8.00 -1.71 -7.34
CA GLY A 89 6.80 -1.39 -6.60
C GLY A 89 7.09 -1.34 -5.12
N GLU A 90 6.56 -0.34 -4.44
CA GLU A 90 6.61 -0.25 -2.99
C GLU A 90 5.20 -0.42 -2.45
N VAL A 91 5.04 -1.37 -1.52
CA VAL A 91 3.74 -1.68 -0.93
C VAL A 91 3.55 -0.85 0.32
N LEU A 92 2.41 -0.18 0.40
CA LEU A 92 2.02 0.61 1.57
C LEU A 92 0.58 0.28 1.95
N ASN A 93 0.23 0.59 3.18
CA ASN A 93 -1.15 0.59 3.66
C ASN A 93 -1.91 -0.72 3.41
N VAL A 94 -1.28 -1.85 3.69
CA VAL A 94 -1.98 -3.12 3.72
C VAL A 94 -2.79 -3.14 5.02
N TYR A 95 -4.08 -2.85 4.90
CA TYR A 95 -4.94 -2.62 6.05
C TYR A 95 -6.32 -3.19 5.81
N THR A 96 -6.84 -3.89 6.80
CA THR A 96 -8.21 -4.39 6.81
C THR A 96 -8.87 -3.88 8.10
N VAL A 97 -10.09 -3.36 7.99
CA VAL A 97 -10.82 -2.92 9.18
C VAL A 97 -10.91 -4.07 10.18
N PRO A 98 -10.83 -3.79 11.50
CA PRO A 98 -10.74 -4.86 12.50
C PRO A 98 -11.82 -5.94 12.39
N GLU A 99 -13.08 -5.55 12.15
CA GLU A 99 -14.22 -6.47 12.08
C GLU A 99 -14.17 -7.38 10.84
N LYS A 100 -13.31 -7.12 9.87
CA LYS A 100 -13.16 -7.93 8.65
C LYS A 100 -11.86 -8.71 8.59
N ARG A 101 -11.07 -8.68 9.65
CA ARG A 101 -9.80 -9.40 9.69
C ARG A 101 -10.01 -10.91 9.78
N ARG A 102 -8.97 -11.67 9.40
CA ARG A 102 -8.95 -13.14 9.41
C ARG A 102 -9.94 -13.77 8.43
N GLN A 103 -10.27 -13.06 7.37
CA GLN A 103 -11.14 -13.56 6.31
C GLN A 103 -10.41 -13.67 4.97
N GLY A 104 -9.09 -13.51 4.97
CA GLY A 104 -8.27 -13.64 3.76
C GLY A 104 -8.27 -12.42 2.85
N ILE A 105 -8.79 -11.29 3.30
CA ILE A 105 -8.90 -10.08 2.47
C ILE A 105 -7.51 -9.56 2.05
N ALA A 106 -6.61 -9.39 3.01
CA ALA A 106 -5.27 -8.88 2.71
C ALA A 106 -4.53 -9.78 1.73
N GLY A 107 -4.61 -11.10 1.92
CA GLY A 107 -3.98 -12.05 1.01
C GLY A 107 -4.50 -11.95 -0.40
N LYS A 108 -5.80 -11.76 -0.56
CA LYS A 108 -6.42 -11.65 -1.87
C LYS A 108 -6.02 -10.35 -2.57
N LEU A 109 -5.98 -9.25 -1.83
CA LEU A 109 -5.53 -7.97 -2.36
C LEU A 109 -4.07 -8.03 -2.80
N MET A 110 -3.22 -8.67 -2.00
CA MET A 110 -1.82 -8.80 -2.34
C MET A 110 -1.60 -9.68 -3.57
N LYS A 111 -2.39 -10.74 -3.75
CA LYS A 111 -2.32 -11.56 -4.97
C LYS A 111 -2.69 -10.76 -6.20
N MET A 112 -3.73 -9.95 -6.13
CA MET A 112 -4.12 -9.05 -7.22
C MET A 112 -2.98 -8.09 -7.55
N MET A 113 -2.36 -7.53 -6.53
CA MET A 113 -1.24 -6.61 -6.68
C MET A 113 -0.05 -7.28 -7.39
N ILE A 114 0.31 -8.48 -6.95
CA ILE A 114 1.44 -9.21 -7.53
C ILE A 114 1.19 -9.47 -9.02
N GLU A 115 -0.01 -9.90 -9.37
CA GLU A 115 -0.39 -10.12 -10.76
C GLU A 115 -0.33 -8.84 -11.58
N TYR A 116 -0.83 -7.76 -11.03
CA TYR A 116 -0.82 -6.47 -11.71
C TYR A 116 0.60 -5.94 -11.92
N GLY A 117 1.45 -6.11 -10.92
CA GLY A 117 2.85 -5.73 -11.01
C GLY A 117 3.60 -6.44 -12.13
N GLN A 118 3.23 -7.69 -12.40
CA GLN A 118 3.79 -8.45 -13.50
C GLN A 118 3.45 -7.79 -14.85
N LYS A 119 2.23 -7.31 -14.99
CA LYS A 119 1.80 -6.61 -16.21
C LYS A 119 2.50 -5.27 -16.42
N LEU A 120 2.98 -4.67 -15.34
CA LEU A 120 3.70 -3.39 -15.39
C LEU A 120 5.20 -3.56 -15.63
N ASP A 121 5.67 -4.80 -15.78
CA ASP A 121 7.10 -5.13 -15.94
C ASP A 121 7.96 -4.60 -14.79
N LEU A 122 7.44 -4.71 -13.57
CA LEU A 122 8.21 -4.35 -12.38
C LEU A 122 9.33 -5.37 -12.17
N ASP A 123 10.49 -4.89 -11.75
CA ASP A 123 11.60 -5.78 -11.43
C ASP A 123 11.33 -6.57 -10.16
N PHE A 124 10.74 -5.91 -9.16
CA PHE A 124 10.28 -6.54 -7.93
C PHE A 124 9.32 -5.61 -7.19
N ILE A 125 8.68 -6.17 -6.18
CA ILE A 125 7.83 -5.43 -5.24
C ILE A 125 8.46 -5.59 -3.86
N GLU A 126 8.61 -4.50 -3.13
CA GLU A 126 9.17 -4.54 -1.79
C GLU A 126 8.21 -3.94 -0.77
N LEU A 127 8.37 -4.35 0.48
CA LEU A 127 7.58 -3.85 1.58
C LEU A 127 8.37 -3.93 2.88
N LYS A 128 7.91 -3.16 3.86
CA LYS A 128 8.37 -3.28 5.23
C LYS A 128 7.28 -4.00 6.01
N ALA A 129 7.55 -5.22 6.43
CA ALA A 129 6.56 -6.06 7.08
C ALA A 129 6.43 -5.70 8.55
N THR A 130 5.18 -5.53 9.02
CA THR A 130 4.93 -5.54 10.45
C THR A 130 5.09 -6.97 10.96
N GLU A 131 5.30 -7.13 12.25
CA GLU A 131 5.39 -8.46 12.85
C GLU A 131 4.15 -9.29 12.56
N ALA A 132 2.97 -8.67 12.65
CA ALA A 132 1.70 -9.35 12.38
C ALA A 132 1.53 -9.74 10.91
N GLY A 133 2.03 -8.92 9.98
CA GLY A 133 1.90 -9.19 8.55
C GLY A 133 2.94 -10.14 7.98
N TYR A 134 4.05 -10.30 8.65
CA TYR A 134 5.18 -11.08 8.15
C TYR A 134 4.81 -12.51 7.69
N PRO A 135 4.05 -13.30 8.47
CA PRO A 135 3.68 -14.65 8.03
C PRO A 135 2.91 -14.68 6.72
N LEU A 136 2.01 -13.70 6.51
CA LEU A 136 1.25 -13.61 5.26
C LEU A 136 2.18 -13.36 4.07
N TYR A 137 3.11 -12.43 4.22
CA TYR A 137 4.02 -12.09 3.13
C TYR A 137 4.95 -13.25 2.78
N LYS A 138 5.46 -13.97 3.78
CA LYS A 138 6.25 -15.19 3.53
C LYS A 138 5.43 -16.23 2.77
N LYS A 139 4.19 -16.41 3.15
CA LYS A 139 3.28 -17.35 2.49
C LYS A 139 3.01 -16.97 1.03
N LEU A 140 3.00 -15.68 0.73
CA LEU A 140 2.79 -15.18 -0.63
C LEU A 140 4.03 -15.26 -1.51
N GLY A 141 5.18 -15.58 -0.93
CA GLY A 141 6.44 -15.69 -1.67
C GLY A 141 7.39 -14.53 -1.51
N PHE A 142 7.08 -13.57 -0.63
CA PHE A 142 8.04 -12.53 -0.30
C PHE A 142 9.20 -13.12 0.49
N GLU A 143 10.39 -12.68 0.18
CA GLU A 143 11.60 -13.15 0.83
C GLU A 143 12.25 -12.03 1.62
N ASP A 144 12.95 -12.38 2.70
CA ASP A 144 13.75 -11.41 3.42
C ASP A 144 14.80 -10.83 2.46
N SER A 145 14.98 -9.51 2.51
CA SER A 145 15.87 -8.82 1.61
C SER A 145 16.93 -8.08 2.43
N PRO A 146 17.97 -8.79 2.90
CA PRO A 146 19.04 -8.14 3.64
C PRO A 146 19.75 -7.14 2.75
N CYS A 147 19.85 -5.90 3.24
CA CYS A 147 20.55 -4.84 2.53
C CYS A 147 22.05 -4.92 2.89
N GLY A 148 22.91 -5.02 1.89
CA GLY A 148 24.35 -4.99 2.10
C GLY A 148 24.88 -3.59 2.44
N TYR A 149 24.01 -2.61 2.45
CA TYR A 149 24.34 -1.21 2.72
C TYR A 149 23.69 -0.75 4.01
N LYS A 150 24.31 0.26 4.63
CA LYS A 150 23.74 0.88 5.81
C LYS A 150 22.78 1.98 5.34
N GLU A 151 21.51 1.86 5.76
CA GLU A 151 20.53 2.88 5.42
C GLU A 151 20.75 4.10 6.30
N MET A 152 20.77 5.28 5.67
CA MET A 152 20.98 6.54 6.37
C MET A 152 19.98 7.57 5.87
N LYS A 153 19.65 8.53 6.72
CA LYS A 153 18.68 9.58 6.39
C LYS A 153 19.17 10.93 6.92
N TYR A 154 19.03 11.94 6.08
CA TYR A 154 19.20 13.33 6.52
C TYR A 154 17.80 13.94 6.59
N ALA A 155 17.37 14.32 7.78
CA ALA A 155 16.05 14.90 7.98
C ALA A 155 16.13 16.43 7.98
N TYR A 156 15.17 17.07 7.30
CA TYR A 156 15.13 18.53 7.21
C TYR A 156 14.36 19.18 8.35
N THR A 157 13.63 18.40 9.10
CA THR A 157 12.91 18.90 10.30
C THR A 157 13.02 17.91 11.44
#